data_985cc7d0289407feb979d59f87c52480
#
_entry.id   985cc7d0289407feb979d59f87c52480
#
_cell.length_a   1.000
_cell.length_b   1.000
_cell.length_c   1.000
_cell.angle_alpha   90.00
_cell.angle_beta   90.00
_cell.angle_gamma   90.00
#
_symmetry.space_group_name_H-M   'P 1'
#
loop_
_entity.id
_entity.type
_entity.pdbx_description
1 polymer ?
#
loop_
_entity_poly.entity_id
_entity_poly.type
_entity_poly.pdbx_seq_one_letter_code
_entity_poly.pdbx_strand_id
1 'polypeptide(L)'
;MGGRGTYAVGKDVPYQYKTVGYVEGVKVLEPINPKASRRLPEEAHSSQSYIKLDPDGKFSQYREYNENHELILEIAYHPEINVYHDGDTGRILHAHDYINSDKGNSWHHPARGLTQAEFDKYKKYFVGLSTAELQHQRSKIK
;
A
#
# COMPACT_ATOMS: atom_id res chain seq x y z
N MET A 1 13.40 -1.31 6.27
CA MET A 1 13.02 -1.98 7.50
C MET A 1 11.56 -2.32 7.44
N GLY A 2 11.16 -3.47 7.86
CA GLY A 2 9.78 -3.85 7.70
C GLY A 2 9.12 -4.13 9.03
N GLY A 3 7.81 -4.12 9.06
CA GLY A 3 6.95 -4.49 10.16
C GLY A 3 7.60 -4.49 11.52
N ARG A 4 8.07 -5.63 11.93
CA ARG A 4 8.67 -5.80 13.24
C ARG A 4 10.10 -5.28 13.34
N GLY A 5 10.75 -5.06 12.22
CA GLY A 5 12.10 -4.54 12.18
C GLY A 5 12.15 -3.04 12.03
N THR A 6 11.10 -2.33 12.37
CA THR A 6 11.02 -0.90 12.14
C THR A 6 11.57 -0.12 13.32
N TYR A 7 11.93 1.10 13.01
CA TYR A 7 12.40 2.06 13.99
C TYR A 7 11.32 2.33 15.05
N ALA A 8 10.06 2.38 14.66
CA ALA A 8 8.96 2.72 15.55
C ALA A 8 8.74 1.65 16.64
N VAL A 9 9.15 0.43 16.40
CA VAL A 9 9.05 -0.65 17.39
C VAL A 9 10.02 -0.43 18.54
N GLY A 10 11.11 0.28 18.31
CA GLY A 10 12.13 0.51 19.34
C GLY A 10 12.92 -0.72 19.72
N LYS A 11 12.91 -1.74 18.89
CA LYS A 11 13.62 -2.99 19.13
C LYS A 11 14.68 -3.21 18.07
N ASP A 12 15.75 -3.83 18.49
CA ASP A 12 16.85 -4.17 17.60
C ASP A 12 16.54 -5.52 16.94
N VAL A 13 15.92 -5.45 15.77
CA VAL A 13 15.59 -6.65 14.99
C VAL A 13 16.14 -6.50 13.58
N PRO A 14 16.46 -7.62 12.91
CA PRO A 14 17.03 -7.55 11.56
C PRO A 14 16.03 -6.99 10.55
N TYR A 15 16.58 -6.41 9.50
CA TYR A 15 15.80 -5.95 8.36
C TYR A 15 15.09 -7.14 7.72
N GLN A 16 13.83 -6.93 7.41
CA GLN A 16 13.02 -7.93 6.71
C GLN A 16 12.75 -7.57 5.27
N TYR A 17 13.10 -6.35 4.86
CA TYR A 17 12.84 -5.80 3.54
C TYR A 17 14.09 -5.20 2.94
N LYS A 18 14.17 -5.21 1.61
CA LYS A 18 15.24 -4.52 0.89
C LYS A 18 14.63 -3.56 -0.10
N THR A 19 15.32 -2.45 -0.36
CA THR A 19 14.93 -1.49 -1.37
C THR A 19 15.42 -1.99 -2.72
N VAL A 20 14.50 -2.15 -3.68
CA VAL A 20 14.84 -2.64 -5.01
C VAL A 20 14.68 -1.58 -6.08
N GLY A 21 14.21 -0.41 -5.74
CA GLY A 21 14.05 0.70 -6.68
C GLY A 21 13.31 1.86 -6.07
N TYR A 22 12.94 2.81 -6.89
CA TYR A 22 12.20 4.00 -6.49
C TYR A 22 11.16 4.34 -7.53
N VAL A 23 10.01 4.82 -7.07
CA VAL A 23 8.96 5.39 -7.92
C VAL A 23 8.64 6.77 -7.37
N GLU A 24 8.89 7.81 -8.16
CA GLU A 24 8.65 9.20 -7.75
C GLU A 24 9.25 9.50 -6.37
N GLY A 25 10.45 8.99 -6.12
CA GLY A 25 11.16 9.20 -4.86
C GLY A 25 10.75 8.27 -3.73
N VAL A 26 9.76 7.42 -3.93
CA VAL A 26 9.28 6.49 -2.91
C VAL A 26 9.99 5.14 -3.09
N LYS A 27 10.49 4.58 -1.99
CA LYS A 27 11.21 3.30 -2.03
C LYS A 27 10.28 2.16 -2.39
N VAL A 28 10.73 1.33 -3.33
CA VAL A 28 10.06 0.07 -3.66
C VAL A 28 10.73 -1.02 -2.84
N LEU A 29 9.95 -1.72 -2.04
CA LEU A 29 10.45 -2.74 -1.12
C LEU A 29 10.07 -4.14 -1.58
N GLU A 30 10.95 -5.09 -1.28
CA GLU A 30 10.69 -6.53 -1.38
C GLU A 30 11.07 -7.20 -0.08
N PRO A 31 10.37 -8.27 0.34
CA PRO A 31 10.83 -9.07 1.47
C PRO A 31 12.20 -9.69 1.15
N ILE A 32 13.09 -9.70 2.13
CA ILE A 32 14.39 -10.39 1.97
C ILE A 32 14.16 -11.89 1.85
N ASN A 33 13.23 -12.41 2.66
CA ASN A 33 12.85 -13.82 2.59
C ASN A 33 11.62 -13.97 1.68
N PRO A 34 11.74 -14.61 0.51
CA PRO A 34 10.62 -14.71 -0.41
C PRO A 34 9.46 -15.56 0.12
N LYS A 35 9.67 -16.32 1.20
CA LYS A 35 8.61 -17.09 1.85
C LYS A 35 7.90 -16.32 2.95
N ALA A 36 8.40 -15.13 3.31
CA ALA A 36 7.78 -14.30 4.34
C ALA A 36 6.56 -13.58 3.78
N SER A 37 5.85 -12.88 4.67
CA SER A 37 4.73 -12.04 4.27
C SER A 37 5.13 -11.07 3.16
N ARG A 38 4.28 -10.93 2.14
CA ARG A 38 4.52 -10.01 1.03
C ARG A 38 3.92 -8.63 1.28
N ARG A 39 3.37 -8.40 2.45
CA ARG A 39 2.82 -7.10 2.80
C ARG A 39 3.95 -6.11 3.05
N LEU A 40 3.66 -4.85 2.77
CA LEU A 40 4.55 -3.77 3.16
C LEU A 40 4.59 -3.64 4.69
N PRO A 41 5.63 -2.98 5.23
CA PRO A 41 5.77 -2.84 6.68
C PRO A 41 4.56 -2.17 7.34
N GLU A 42 4.25 -2.60 8.56
CA GLU A 42 3.22 -1.96 9.38
C GLU A 42 3.74 -0.71 10.07
N GLU A 43 5.05 -0.56 10.14
CA GLU A 43 5.68 0.62 10.73
C GLU A 43 6.84 1.04 9.84
N ALA A 44 6.99 2.35 9.66
CA ALA A 44 8.08 2.88 8.84
C ALA A 44 9.37 2.94 9.63
N HIS A 45 10.49 2.88 8.92
CA HIS A 45 11.80 3.09 9.52
C HIS A 45 12.32 4.50 9.24
N SER A 46 12.63 4.79 7.99
CA SER A 46 13.26 6.07 7.63
C SER A 46 12.46 6.85 6.59
N SER A 47 11.41 6.28 6.07
CA SER A 47 10.59 6.91 5.03
C SER A 47 9.15 7.06 5.50
N GLN A 48 8.42 7.97 4.87
CA GLN A 48 7.01 8.16 5.19
C GLN A 48 6.08 7.38 4.26
N SER A 49 6.64 6.67 3.29
CA SER A 49 5.84 5.85 2.39
C SER A 49 6.70 4.77 1.75
N TYR A 50 6.06 3.70 1.34
CA TYR A 50 6.69 2.59 0.63
C TYR A 50 5.75 2.07 -0.44
N ILE A 51 6.35 1.49 -1.50
CA ILE A 51 5.62 0.88 -2.60
C ILE A 51 6.06 -0.56 -2.75
N LYS A 52 5.13 -1.40 -3.17
CA LYS A 52 5.40 -2.76 -3.60
C LYS A 52 4.88 -2.95 -5.02
N LEU A 53 5.68 -3.60 -5.85
CA LEU A 53 5.29 -3.96 -7.21
C LEU A 53 5.08 -5.46 -7.31
N ASP A 54 4.27 -5.86 -8.28
CA ASP A 54 4.13 -7.28 -8.64
C ASP A 54 5.40 -7.75 -9.37
N PRO A 55 5.57 -9.07 -9.52
CA PRO A 55 6.70 -9.61 -10.29
C PRO A 55 6.77 -9.07 -11.73
N ASP A 56 5.66 -8.66 -12.33
CA ASP A 56 5.61 -8.09 -13.67
C ASP A 56 5.80 -6.57 -13.69
N GLY A 57 6.13 -5.97 -12.56
CA GLY A 57 6.42 -4.55 -12.47
C GLY A 57 5.22 -3.63 -12.32
N LYS A 58 4.03 -4.19 -12.13
CA LYS A 58 2.83 -3.37 -11.92
C LYS A 58 2.68 -3.00 -10.46
N PHE A 59 2.13 -1.80 -10.22
CA PHE A 59 1.79 -1.35 -8.87
C PHE A 59 0.94 -2.39 -8.15
N SER A 60 1.30 -2.69 -6.93
CA SER A 60 0.55 -3.63 -6.08
C SER A 60 0.05 -2.97 -4.81
N GLN A 61 0.93 -2.29 -4.08
CA GLN A 61 0.59 -1.65 -2.83
C GLN A 61 1.36 -0.35 -2.62
N TYR A 62 0.73 0.58 -1.94
CA TYR A 62 1.35 1.79 -1.42
C TYR A 62 0.92 1.92 0.03
N ARG A 63 1.85 2.19 0.93
CA ARG A 63 1.55 2.46 2.33
C ARG A 63 2.15 3.79 2.74
N GLU A 64 1.37 4.58 3.46
CA GLU A 64 1.76 5.88 3.96
C GLU A 64 1.74 5.90 5.48
N TYR A 65 2.72 6.57 6.07
CA TYR A 65 2.94 6.57 7.51
C TYR A 65 3.00 8.01 8.01
N ASN A 66 2.60 8.21 9.25
CA ASN A 66 2.69 9.53 9.87
C ASN A 66 4.11 9.80 10.37
N GLU A 67 4.33 10.97 10.97
CA GLU A 67 5.65 11.37 11.47
C GLU A 67 6.13 10.51 12.64
N ASN A 68 5.24 9.74 13.27
CA ASN A 68 5.61 8.78 14.33
C ASN A 68 5.85 7.39 13.77
N HIS A 69 6.01 7.24 12.44
CA HIS A 69 6.28 5.98 11.76
C HIS A 69 5.11 4.99 11.82
N GLU A 70 3.91 5.49 12.10
CA GLU A 70 2.72 4.65 12.20
C GLU A 70 1.97 4.64 10.88
N LEU A 71 1.50 3.45 10.47
CA LEU A 71 0.73 3.27 9.24
C LEU A 71 -0.61 3.99 9.36
N ILE A 72 -0.94 4.80 8.34
CA ILE A 72 -2.21 5.55 8.30
C ILE A 72 -3.05 5.24 7.08
N LEU A 73 -2.44 4.80 5.97
CA LEU A 73 -3.17 4.56 4.73
C LEU A 73 -2.49 3.47 3.92
N GLU A 74 -3.31 2.60 3.34
CA GLU A 74 -2.85 1.65 2.33
C GLU A 74 -3.70 1.80 1.09
N ILE A 75 -3.07 1.85 -0.08
CA ILE A 75 -3.75 1.74 -1.37
C ILE A 75 -3.25 0.47 -2.02
N ALA A 76 -4.17 -0.38 -2.43
CA ALA A 76 -3.83 -1.67 -3.03
C ALA A 76 -4.55 -1.84 -4.37
N TYR A 77 -3.95 -2.65 -5.24
CA TYR A 77 -4.52 -3.00 -6.54
C TYR A 77 -4.70 -4.51 -6.58
N HIS A 78 -5.78 -4.98 -5.97
CA HIS A 78 -6.12 -6.39 -5.84
C HIS A 78 -7.62 -6.58 -6.06
N PRO A 79 -8.09 -7.79 -6.34
CA PRO A 79 -9.52 -8.06 -6.36
C PRO A 79 -10.14 -7.78 -4.99
N GLU A 80 -11.28 -7.07 -4.97
CA GLU A 80 -12.00 -6.78 -3.74
C GLU A 80 -13.45 -6.51 -4.06
N ILE A 81 -14.27 -7.56 -4.07
CA ILE A 81 -15.66 -7.46 -4.52
C ILE A 81 -16.54 -6.64 -3.58
N ASN A 82 -16.10 -6.42 -2.34
CA ASN A 82 -16.93 -5.74 -1.34
C ASN A 82 -16.86 -4.21 -1.43
N VAL A 83 -16.08 -3.66 -2.35
CA VAL A 83 -15.94 -2.21 -2.47
C VAL A 83 -17.06 -1.61 -3.32
N TYR A 84 -17.24 -2.10 -4.53
CA TYR A 84 -18.18 -1.51 -5.48
C TYR A 84 -19.44 -2.34 -5.71
N HIS A 85 -19.43 -3.62 -5.42
CA HIS A 85 -20.57 -4.53 -5.58
C HIS A 85 -21.13 -4.50 -7.03
N ASP A 86 -20.23 -4.37 -8.00
CA ASP A 86 -20.63 -4.23 -9.41
C ASP A 86 -20.33 -5.47 -10.25
N GLY A 87 -19.96 -6.56 -9.60
CA GLY A 87 -19.65 -7.81 -10.29
C GLY A 87 -18.23 -7.89 -10.84
N ASP A 88 -17.44 -6.85 -10.69
CA ASP A 88 -16.04 -6.86 -11.14
C ASP A 88 -15.21 -7.73 -10.20
N THR A 89 -14.70 -8.84 -10.73
CA THR A 89 -13.86 -9.78 -9.99
C THR A 89 -12.38 -9.57 -10.28
N GLY A 90 -12.04 -8.60 -11.13
CA GLY A 90 -10.66 -8.26 -11.43
C GLY A 90 -10.04 -7.37 -10.35
N ARG A 91 -8.79 -6.97 -10.60
CA ARG A 91 -8.07 -6.09 -9.70
C ARG A 91 -8.71 -4.71 -9.70
N ILE A 92 -8.89 -4.14 -8.52
CA ILE A 92 -9.40 -2.78 -8.37
C ILE A 92 -8.51 -2.01 -7.40
N LEU A 93 -8.40 -0.70 -7.64
CA LEU A 93 -7.74 0.19 -6.70
C LEU A 93 -8.69 0.45 -5.53
N HIS A 94 -8.23 0.18 -4.33
CA HIS A 94 -9.01 0.40 -3.12
C HIS A 94 -8.08 0.84 -2.00
N ALA A 95 -8.65 1.36 -0.93
CA ALA A 95 -7.89 1.88 0.18
C ALA A 95 -8.36 1.28 1.50
N HIS A 96 -7.43 1.20 2.44
CA HIS A 96 -7.71 0.89 3.83
C HIS A 96 -7.16 2.03 4.68
N ASP A 97 -7.98 2.54 5.57
CA ASP A 97 -7.53 3.50 6.57
C ASP A 97 -7.05 2.75 7.81
N TYR A 98 -6.01 3.27 8.42
CA TYR A 98 -5.48 2.73 9.67
C TYR A 98 -5.53 3.83 10.71
N ILE A 99 -6.31 3.60 11.75
CA ILE A 99 -6.52 4.60 12.81
C ILE A 99 -5.85 4.10 14.06
N ASN A 100 -4.73 4.72 14.40
CA ASN A 100 -3.88 4.21 15.47
C ASN A 100 -4.56 4.21 16.84
N SER A 101 -5.53 5.08 17.07
CA SER A 101 -6.32 5.07 18.30
C SER A 101 -7.16 3.81 18.44
N ASP A 102 -7.42 3.10 17.33
CA ASP A 102 -8.18 1.87 17.30
C ASP A 102 -7.30 0.63 17.28
N LYS A 103 -6.00 0.82 17.44
CA LYS A 103 -5.02 -0.27 17.37
C LYS A 103 -5.39 -1.34 18.41
N GLY A 104 -5.43 -2.56 17.95
CA GLY A 104 -5.86 -3.67 18.80
C GLY A 104 -7.29 -4.10 18.57
N ASN A 105 -8.14 -3.24 18.02
CA ASN A 105 -9.52 -3.58 17.68
C ASN A 105 -9.82 -3.31 16.22
N SER A 106 -9.90 -2.05 15.84
CA SER A 106 -10.32 -1.61 14.50
C SER A 106 -9.23 -0.86 13.77
N TRP A 107 -8.00 -1.14 14.11
CA TRP A 107 -6.86 -0.45 13.51
C TRP A 107 -6.89 -0.53 11.98
N HIS A 108 -7.16 -1.71 11.43
CA HIS A 108 -7.27 -1.92 9.99
C HIS A 108 -8.73 -1.85 9.58
N HIS A 109 -9.10 -0.78 8.92
CA HIS A 109 -10.48 -0.57 8.51
C HIS A 109 -10.78 -1.30 7.20
N PRO A 110 -12.05 -1.65 6.94
CA PRO A 110 -12.43 -2.33 5.70
C PRO A 110 -12.05 -1.56 4.44
N ALA A 111 -11.90 -2.28 3.34
CA ALA A 111 -11.59 -1.69 2.06
C ALA A 111 -12.68 -0.71 1.64
N ARG A 112 -12.24 0.41 1.03
CA ARG A 112 -13.13 1.40 0.42
C ARG A 112 -12.56 1.84 -0.91
N GLY A 113 -13.41 2.41 -1.76
CA GLY A 113 -12.94 3.00 -3.01
C GLY A 113 -12.09 4.25 -2.73
N LEU A 114 -11.27 4.62 -3.70
CA LEU A 114 -10.56 5.88 -3.65
C LEU A 114 -11.52 7.03 -3.92
N THR A 115 -11.24 8.19 -3.33
CA THR A 115 -11.88 9.41 -3.78
C THR A 115 -11.18 9.89 -5.05
N GLN A 116 -11.84 10.79 -5.80
CA GLN A 116 -11.22 11.38 -6.99
C GLN A 116 -9.93 12.13 -6.62
N ALA A 117 -9.95 12.85 -5.50
CA ALA A 117 -8.78 13.57 -5.03
C ALA A 117 -7.62 12.62 -4.71
N GLU A 118 -7.92 11.47 -4.11
CA GLU A 118 -6.90 10.46 -3.82
C GLU A 118 -6.35 9.86 -5.11
N PHE A 119 -7.21 9.52 -6.07
CA PHE A 119 -6.75 9.02 -7.34
C PHE A 119 -5.79 10.01 -8.00
N ASP A 120 -6.17 11.28 -8.07
CA ASP A 120 -5.35 12.31 -8.70
C ASP A 120 -4.02 12.53 -7.96
N LYS A 121 -4.05 12.43 -6.64
CA LYS A 121 -2.85 12.63 -5.81
C LYS A 121 -1.87 11.48 -5.95
N TYR A 122 -2.35 10.24 -5.96
CA TYR A 122 -1.51 9.05 -5.88
C TYR A 122 -1.26 8.36 -7.22
N LYS A 123 -1.91 8.77 -8.31
CA LYS A 123 -1.79 8.09 -9.60
C LYS A 123 -0.36 8.01 -10.10
N LYS A 124 0.50 8.92 -9.71
CA LYS A 124 1.91 8.91 -10.09
C LYS A 124 2.64 7.66 -9.58
N TYR A 125 2.09 6.99 -8.58
CA TYR A 125 2.66 5.76 -8.02
C TYR A 125 2.11 4.50 -8.69
N PHE A 126 1.05 4.61 -9.48
CA PHE A 126 0.41 3.45 -10.09
C PHE A 126 1.12 3.03 -11.38
N VAL A 127 2.42 2.76 -11.25
CA VAL A 127 3.26 2.42 -12.40
C VAL A 127 2.89 1.03 -12.93
N GLY A 128 3.18 0.81 -14.22
CA GLY A 128 2.92 -0.46 -14.88
C GLY A 128 1.49 -0.69 -15.30
N LEU A 129 0.55 0.14 -14.85
CA LEU A 129 -0.84 0.07 -15.31
C LEU A 129 -0.95 0.77 -16.65
N SER A 130 -1.67 0.13 -17.60
CA SER A 130 -1.92 0.72 -18.90
C SER A 130 -2.89 1.90 -18.78
N THR A 131 -2.97 2.71 -19.84
CA THR A 131 -3.94 3.78 -19.90
C THR A 131 -5.36 3.24 -19.74
N ALA A 132 -5.65 2.09 -20.36
CA ALA A 132 -6.97 1.46 -20.25
C ALA A 132 -7.24 1.01 -18.82
N GLU A 133 -6.25 0.43 -18.14
CA GLU A 133 -6.40 0.02 -16.74
C GLU A 133 -6.69 1.24 -15.85
N LEU A 134 -5.93 2.32 -16.03
CA LEU A 134 -6.14 3.54 -15.23
C LEU A 134 -7.52 4.15 -15.49
N GLN A 135 -7.96 4.20 -16.75
CA GLN A 135 -9.28 4.71 -17.07
C GLN A 135 -10.39 3.86 -16.46
N HIS A 136 -10.23 2.54 -16.49
CA HIS A 136 -11.19 1.64 -15.87
C HIS A 136 -11.30 1.89 -14.37
N GLN A 137 -10.19 2.04 -13.68
CA GLN A 137 -10.19 2.32 -12.25
C GLN A 137 -10.82 3.68 -11.96
N ARG A 138 -10.48 4.68 -12.75
CA ARG A 138 -11.05 6.02 -12.57
C ARG A 138 -12.56 6.03 -12.76
N SER A 139 -13.05 5.24 -13.71
CA SER A 139 -14.49 5.18 -14.00
C SER A 139 -15.32 4.63 -12.84
N LYS A 140 -14.69 3.88 -11.92
CA LYS A 140 -15.38 3.33 -10.75
C LYS A 140 -15.55 4.36 -9.64
N ILE A 141 -14.81 5.44 -9.67
CA ILE A 141 -14.87 6.49 -8.65
C ILE A 141 -16.06 7.37 -8.90
N LYS A 142 -16.85 7.60 -7.86
CA LYS A 142 -18.10 8.39 -7.97
C LYS A 142 -17.98 9.75 -7.33
#